data_87a6f15bffedc9f8e9a3ebe510d9b342
#
_entry.id   87a6f15bffedc9f8e9a3ebe510d9b342
#
_cell.length_a   1.000
_cell.length_b   1.000
_cell.length_c   1.000
_cell.angle_alpha   90.00
_cell.angle_beta   90.00
_cell.angle_gamma   90.00
#
_symmetry.space_group_name_H-M   'P 1'
#
loop_
_entity.id
_entity.type
_entity.pdbx_description
1 polymer ?
#
loop_
_entity_poly.entity_id
_entity_poly.type
_entity_poly.pdbx_seq_one_letter_code
_entity_poly.pdbx_strand_id
1 'polypeptide(L)'
;VSAGVTVRVTASNRPLARISAKTLKVKAGSSEEVNLLADAYNPFPDSTLTVTGCTSDGASKLTVDCPANGVVSISAASDIGASTNKVIVNVRDATNTKEREVTGIISISVMDKPDAPLLSPIAGDPQDGAVNLSWTAGSSNGSPISEYKVTWSGDGSGEKSCGSVTSCQITGLKNGKTYSFKVQAKNEIGWSKESNGVEGTPDKLPDAPTDVK
;
A
#
# COMPACT_ATOMS: atom_id res chain seq x y z
N VAL A 1 35.64 53.04 -33.45
CA VAL A 1 36.39 52.26 -32.46
C VAL A 1 35.39 51.58 -31.59
N SER A 2 35.25 50.24 -31.72
CA SER A 2 34.39 49.40 -30.86
C SER A 2 35.21 48.96 -29.64
N ALA A 3 34.80 49.36 -28.44
CA ALA A 3 35.37 48.86 -27.21
C ALA A 3 34.70 47.53 -26.84
N GLY A 4 35.42 46.43 -26.91
CA GLY A 4 34.96 45.14 -26.46
C GLY A 4 35.02 45.07 -24.93
N VAL A 5 33.91 44.78 -24.28
CA VAL A 5 33.88 44.49 -22.83
C VAL A 5 34.02 42.97 -22.64
N THR A 6 35.10 42.55 -21.99
CA THR A 6 35.28 41.14 -21.62
C THR A 6 34.63 40.94 -20.24
N VAL A 7 33.49 40.24 -20.22
CA VAL A 7 32.82 39.80 -18.99
C VAL A 7 33.40 38.46 -18.57
N ARG A 8 34.11 38.42 -17.44
CA ARG A 8 34.56 37.17 -16.84
C ARG A 8 33.47 36.69 -15.86
N VAL A 9 32.77 35.62 -16.22
CA VAL A 9 31.84 34.95 -15.32
C VAL A 9 32.65 34.02 -14.40
N THR A 10 32.68 34.29 -13.13
CA THR A 10 33.25 33.38 -12.11
C THR A 10 32.14 32.56 -11.50
N ALA A 11 32.44 31.26 -11.23
CA ALA A 11 31.51 30.39 -10.50
C ALA A 11 31.16 31.01 -9.14
N SER A 12 29.90 30.89 -8.71
CA SER A 12 29.45 31.38 -7.39
C SER A 12 30.16 30.59 -6.29
N ASN A 13 30.69 31.28 -5.29
CA ASN A 13 31.27 30.71 -4.06
C ASN A 13 30.24 30.44 -2.96
N ARG A 14 28.95 30.72 -3.21
CA ARG A 14 27.86 30.38 -2.27
C ARG A 14 27.71 28.88 -2.13
N PRO A 15 27.26 28.37 -0.96
CA PRO A 15 26.98 26.95 -0.76
C PRO A 15 25.99 26.43 -1.83
N LEU A 16 25.96 25.14 -2.04
CA LEU A 16 24.93 24.51 -2.88
C LEU A 16 23.56 24.53 -2.17
N ALA A 17 22.50 24.49 -2.94
CA ALA A 17 21.16 24.24 -2.42
C ALA A 17 21.11 22.89 -1.66
N ARG A 18 20.22 22.77 -0.69
CA ARG A 18 19.99 21.51 0.04
C ARG A 18 18.53 21.15 -0.04
N ILE A 19 18.26 19.93 -0.48
CA ILE A 19 16.92 19.40 -0.67
C ILE A 19 16.72 18.29 0.35
N SER A 20 15.70 18.42 1.22
CA SER A 20 15.32 17.38 2.16
C SER A 20 14.61 16.25 1.44
N ALA A 21 14.94 15.00 1.80
CA ALA A 21 14.21 13.84 1.29
C ALA A 21 12.75 13.88 1.75
N LYS A 22 11.84 13.46 0.86
CA LYS A 22 10.40 13.35 1.13
C LYS A 22 9.95 11.91 1.05
N THR A 23 8.89 11.60 1.77
CA THR A 23 8.20 10.30 1.70
C THR A 23 6.75 10.56 1.31
N LEU A 24 6.24 9.78 0.36
CA LEU A 24 4.87 9.89 -0.13
C LEU A 24 4.22 8.51 -0.12
N LYS A 25 2.98 8.44 0.37
CA LYS A 25 2.12 7.26 0.27
C LYS A 25 1.07 7.51 -0.80
N VAL A 26 0.96 6.59 -1.76
CA VAL A 26 0.02 6.69 -2.87
C VAL A 26 -0.84 5.44 -2.89
N LYS A 27 -2.15 5.58 -2.97
CA LYS A 27 -3.07 4.44 -3.13
C LYS A 27 -3.06 3.99 -4.59
N ALA A 28 -3.11 2.69 -4.85
CA ALA A 28 -3.32 2.17 -6.20
C ALA A 28 -4.59 2.80 -6.80
N GLY A 29 -4.48 3.32 -8.02
CA GLY A 29 -5.54 4.05 -8.72
C GLY A 29 -5.73 5.51 -8.30
N SER A 30 -4.80 6.10 -7.52
CA SER A 30 -4.88 7.52 -7.12
C SER A 30 -3.63 8.30 -7.48
N SER A 31 -3.69 9.61 -7.27
CA SER A 31 -2.58 10.55 -7.44
C SER A 31 -2.37 11.33 -6.15
N GLU A 32 -1.12 11.63 -5.84
CA GLU A 32 -0.71 12.44 -4.71
C GLU A 32 0.37 13.43 -5.14
N GLU A 33 0.46 14.55 -4.43
CA GLU A 33 1.42 15.60 -4.71
C GLU A 33 2.33 15.86 -3.51
N VAL A 34 3.57 16.23 -3.79
CA VAL A 34 4.52 16.66 -2.78
C VAL A 34 5.33 17.85 -3.27
N ASN A 35 5.38 18.90 -2.45
CA ASN A 35 6.26 20.03 -2.73
C ASN A 35 7.67 19.70 -2.21
N LEU A 36 8.58 19.38 -3.12
CA LEU A 36 9.96 19.01 -2.81
C LEU A 36 10.77 20.22 -2.31
N LEU A 37 10.41 21.43 -2.75
CA LEU A 37 11.17 22.66 -2.47
C LEU A 37 10.68 23.41 -1.22
N ALA A 38 9.59 23.00 -0.57
CA ALA A 38 8.99 23.71 0.56
C ALA A 38 9.98 23.97 1.72
N ASP A 39 10.86 22.99 2.02
CA ASP A 39 11.84 23.06 3.12
C ASP A 39 13.27 23.08 2.59
N ALA A 40 13.46 23.49 1.34
CA ALA A 40 14.76 23.52 0.71
C ALA A 40 15.57 24.74 1.16
N TYR A 41 16.86 24.54 1.43
CA TYR A 41 17.77 25.64 1.60
C TYR A 41 18.15 26.22 0.23
N ASN A 42 17.83 27.51 0.01
CA ASN A 42 18.19 28.25 -1.20
C ASN A 42 19.34 29.20 -0.90
N PRO A 43 20.52 29.06 -1.53
CA PRO A 43 21.66 29.99 -1.34
C PRO A 43 21.40 31.39 -1.93
N PHE A 44 20.33 31.55 -2.72
CA PHE A 44 19.93 32.82 -3.35
C PHE A 44 18.49 33.18 -2.93
N PRO A 45 18.28 33.77 -1.74
CA PRO A 45 16.94 33.92 -1.16
C PRO A 45 16.00 34.82 -1.99
N ASP A 46 16.56 35.73 -2.80
CA ASP A 46 15.80 36.62 -3.69
C ASP A 46 15.40 35.95 -5.03
N SER A 47 15.63 34.65 -5.18
CA SER A 47 15.33 33.90 -6.37
C SER A 47 14.70 32.53 -6.00
N THR A 48 14.23 31.77 -6.99
CA THR A 48 13.65 30.46 -6.78
C THR A 48 14.59 29.34 -7.16
N LEU A 49 14.49 28.22 -6.46
CA LEU A 49 15.03 26.94 -6.94
C LEU A 49 14.14 26.42 -8.07
N THR A 50 14.74 25.74 -9.04
CA THR A 50 14.03 25.24 -10.22
C THR A 50 14.29 23.76 -10.40
N VAL A 51 13.24 22.95 -10.53
CA VAL A 51 13.35 21.56 -10.94
C VAL A 51 13.66 21.51 -12.44
N THR A 52 14.71 20.76 -12.80
CA THR A 52 15.20 20.62 -14.18
C THR A 52 14.85 19.27 -14.80
N GLY A 53 14.38 18.33 -13.99
CA GLY A 53 13.95 17.03 -14.44
C GLY A 53 13.90 16.03 -13.28
N CYS A 54 13.31 14.87 -13.53
CA CYS A 54 13.31 13.76 -12.60
C CYS A 54 13.46 12.41 -13.30
N THR A 55 13.90 11.43 -12.54
CA THR A 55 14.00 10.03 -12.95
C THR A 55 13.38 9.15 -11.88
N SER A 56 12.60 8.16 -12.30
CA SER A 56 12.03 7.14 -11.42
C SER A 56 12.80 5.84 -11.59
N ASP A 57 13.01 5.09 -10.51
CA ASP A 57 13.60 3.74 -10.53
C ASP A 57 12.63 2.65 -11.03
N GLY A 58 11.49 3.07 -11.53
CA GLY A 58 10.84 2.41 -12.61
C GLY A 58 9.76 1.39 -12.40
N ALA A 59 8.73 1.59 -11.62
CA ALA A 59 7.51 0.83 -11.89
C ALA A 59 6.84 1.38 -13.17
N SER A 60 6.65 0.54 -14.19
CA SER A 60 6.04 0.92 -15.48
C SER A 60 4.59 1.45 -15.35
N LYS A 61 3.99 1.34 -14.17
CA LYS A 61 2.62 1.76 -13.84
C LYS A 61 2.57 2.96 -12.90
N LEU A 62 3.72 3.63 -12.67
CA LEU A 62 3.83 4.85 -11.90
C LEU A 62 4.16 6.01 -12.86
N THR A 63 3.29 7.01 -12.91
CA THR A 63 3.53 8.22 -13.68
C THR A 63 3.98 9.33 -12.74
N VAL A 64 5.08 9.99 -13.09
CA VAL A 64 5.66 11.09 -12.31
C VAL A 64 5.71 12.33 -13.18
N ASP A 65 5.13 13.42 -12.69
CA ASP A 65 5.23 14.75 -13.28
C ASP A 65 6.03 15.67 -12.35
N CYS A 66 7.06 16.30 -12.90
CA CYS A 66 8.01 17.12 -12.16
C CYS A 66 8.12 18.53 -12.75
N PRO A 67 7.14 19.38 -12.50
CA PRO A 67 7.17 20.76 -13.00
C PRO A 67 8.28 21.58 -12.30
N ALA A 68 8.69 22.64 -12.97
CA ALA A 68 9.80 23.50 -12.53
C ALA A 68 9.61 24.12 -11.12
N ASN A 69 8.35 24.26 -10.67
CA ASN A 69 8.00 24.82 -9.36
C ASN A 69 8.24 23.85 -8.18
N GLY A 70 8.61 22.60 -8.46
CA GLY A 70 8.90 21.58 -7.46
C GLY A 70 7.70 20.89 -6.79
N VAL A 71 6.48 21.15 -7.26
CA VAL A 71 5.29 20.38 -6.86
C VAL A 71 5.20 19.12 -7.72
N VAL A 72 5.80 18.05 -7.23
CA VAL A 72 5.86 16.76 -7.94
C VAL A 72 4.56 16.00 -7.75
N SER A 73 3.90 15.63 -8.86
CA SER A 73 2.70 14.80 -8.86
C SER A 73 3.05 13.36 -9.22
N ILE A 74 2.50 12.42 -8.46
CA ILE A 74 2.75 10.98 -8.62
C ILE A 74 1.41 10.26 -8.72
N SER A 75 1.18 9.60 -9.86
CA SER A 75 -0.04 8.84 -10.14
C SER A 75 0.28 7.36 -10.22
N ALA A 76 -0.44 6.55 -9.47
CA ALA A 76 -0.32 5.10 -9.45
C ALA A 76 -1.50 4.46 -10.20
N ALA A 77 -1.24 3.58 -11.16
CA ALA A 77 -2.30 2.82 -11.83
C ALA A 77 -3.04 1.91 -10.84
N SER A 78 -4.31 1.60 -11.11
CA SER A 78 -5.16 0.80 -10.22
C SER A 78 -4.72 -0.67 -10.07
N ASP A 79 -3.86 -1.13 -10.97
CA ASP A 79 -3.35 -2.50 -11.03
C ASP A 79 -1.82 -2.57 -10.80
N ILE A 80 -1.24 -1.54 -10.18
CA ILE A 80 0.21 -1.49 -9.93
C ILE A 80 0.66 -2.49 -8.86
N GLY A 81 -0.21 -2.83 -7.92
CA GLY A 81 0.13 -3.58 -6.73
C GLY A 81 0.92 -2.75 -5.70
N ALA A 82 1.06 -3.28 -4.49
CA ALA A 82 1.88 -2.64 -3.46
C ALA A 82 3.35 -2.68 -3.83
N SER A 83 4.04 -1.56 -3.71
CA SER A 83 5.46 -1.43 -4.07
C SER A 83 6.12 -0.24 -3.38
N THR A 84 7.45 -0.26 -3.32
CA THR A 84 8.25 0.90 -2.93
C THR A 84 9.05 1.35 -4.14
N ASN A 85 9.06 2.64 -4.39
CA ASN A 85 9.71 3.25 -5.54
C ASN A 85 10.45 4.52 -5.08
N LYS A 86 11.37 4.98 -5.92
CA LYS A 86 12.16 6.17 -5.65
C LYS A 86 12.15 7.09 -6.87
N VAL A 87 11.95 8.38 -6.63
CA VAL A 87 12.13 9.43 -7.63
C VAL A 87 13.31 10.29 -7.23
N ILE A 88 14.22 10.48 -8.16
CA ILE A 88 15.35 11.41 -8.06
C ILE A 88 14.98 12.64 -8.86
N VAL A 89 15.02 13.80 -8.22
CA VAL A 89 14.64 15.10 -8.81
C VAL A 89 15.86 15.99 -8.86
N ASN A 90 16.19 16.50 -10.04
CA ASN A 90 17.30 17.42 -10.25
C ASN A 90 16.84 18.85 -10.03
N VAL A 91 17.59 19.61 -9.25
CA VAL A 91 17.25 20.98 -8.85
C VAL A 91 18.45 21.90 -9.06
N ARG A 92 18.21 23.07 -9.65
CA ARG A 92 19.20 24.11 -9.81
C ARG A 92 18.81 25.38 -9.05
N ASP A 93 19.83 26.11 -8.64
CA ASP A 93 19.68 27.45 -8.08
C ASP A 93 19.66 28.53 -9.18
N ALA A 94 19.61 29.79 -8.79
CA ALA A 94 19.50 30.94 -9.69
C ALA A 94 20.64 31.06 -10.73
N THR A 95 21.77 30.40 -10.51
CA THR A 95 22.89 30.41 -11.47
C THR A 95 22.58 29.57 -12.70
N ASN A 96 21.63 28.61 -12.57
CA ASN A 96 21.23 27.65 -13.60
C ASN A 96 22.41 26.89 -14.23
N THR A 97 23.49 26.69 -13.49
CA THR A 97 24.67 25.95 -13.98
C THR A 97 24.59 24.48 -13.58
N LYS A 98 25.12 23.58 -14.44
CA LYS A 98 25.14 22.13 -14.19
C LYS A 98 25.96 21.76 -12.97
N GLU A 99 27.05 22.48 -12.73
CA GLU A 99 27.99 22.24 -11.64
C GLU A 99 27.38 22.51 -10.26
N ARG A 100 26.26 23.23 -10.24
CA ARG A 100 25.53 23.55 -9.01
C ARG A 100 24.20 22.83 -8.90
N GLU A 101 23.95 21.87 -9.79
CA GLU A 101 22.77 21.02 -9.73
C GLU A 101 22.88 20.07 -8.53
N VAL A 102 21.82 19.97 -7.76
CA VAL A 102 21.67 19.07 -6.62
C VAL A 102 20.49 18.13 -6.86
N THR A 103 20.44 17.03 -6.11
CA THR A 103 19.34 16.06 -6.21
C THR A 103 18.52 16.04 -4.94
N GLY A 104 17.19 16.01 -5.10
CA GLY A 104 16.25 15.65 -4.08
C GLY A 104 15.73 14.21 -4.28
N ILE A 105 15.29 13.57 -3.22
CA ILE A 105 14.79 12.21 -3.24
C ILE A 105 13.36 12.18 -2.71
N ILE A 106 12.46 11.54 -3.45
CA ILE A 106 11.11 11.19 -2.99
C ILE A 106 11.02 9.66 -2.91
N SER A 107 10.80 9.14 -1.71
CA SER A 107 10.52 7.73 -1.47
C SER A 107 9.02 7.51 -1.53
N ILE A 108 8.56 6.64 -2.42
CA ILE A 108 7.14 6.38 -2.68
C ILE A 108 6.79 5.00 -2.15
N SER A 109 5.71 4.93 -1.36
CA SER A 109 5.09 3.68 -0.95
C SER A 109 3.70 3.59 -1.59
N VAL A 110 3.53 2.68 -2.54
CA VAL A 110 2.24 2.38 -3.13
C VAL A 110 1.51 1.39 -2.24
N MET A 111 0.28 1.74 -1.85
CA MET A 111 -0.59 0.91 -1.03
C MET A 111 -1.69 0.30 -1.88
N ASP A 112 -2.02 -0.97 -1.61
CA ASP A 112 -3.10 -1.70 -2.29
C ASP A 112 -3.95 -2.48 -1.28
N LYS A 113 -5.03 -3.10 -1.77
CA LYS A 113 -5.85 -4.04 -1.00
C LYS A 113 -4.99 -5.19 -0.47
N PRO A 114 -5.36 -5.81 0.66
CA PRO A 114 -4.63 -6.97 1.15
C PRO A 114 -4.62 -8.12 0.14
N ASP A 115 -3.62 -8.99 0.22
CA ASP A 115 -3.69 -10.29 -0.45
C ASP A 115 -4.77 -11.16 0.22
N ALA A 116 -5.31 -12.09 -0.56
CA ALA A 116 -6.28 -13.06 -0.05
C ALA A 116 -5.67 -13.86 1.12
N PRO A 117 -6.39 -14.03 2.24
CA PRO A 117 -5.98 -14.94 3.29
C PRO A 117 -5.91 -16.38 2.78
N LEU A 118 -5.15 -17.23 3.46
CA LEU A 118 -5.15 -18.67 3.22
C LEU A 118 -5.94 -19.36 4.32
N LEU A 119 -7.16 -19.81 4.01
CA LEU A 119 -8.02 -20.54 4.93
C LEU A 119 -7.47 -21.95 5.17
N SER A 120 -7.25 -22.28 6.45
CA SER A 120 -6.74 -23.59 6.86
C SER A 120 -7.84 -24.67 6.75
N PRO A 121 -7.48 -25.93 6.47
CA PRO A 121 -8.42 -27.03 6.61
C PRO A 121 -9.04 -27.05 8.01
N ILE A 122 -10.33 -27.40 8.10
CA ILE A 122 -11.01 -27.50 9.38
C ILE A 122 -10.47 -28.75 10.11
N ALA A 123 -10.02 -28.53 11.33
CA ALA A 123 -9.45 -29.55 12.18
C ALA A 123 -10.17 -29.60 13.54
N GLY A 124 -10.09 -30.75 14.21
CA GLY A 124 -10.72 -30.98 15.50
C GLY A 124 -12.09 -31.67 15.39
N ASP A 125 -12.70 -31.89 16.55
CA ASP A 125 -14.00 -32.54 16.65
C ASP A 125 -15.12 -31.64 16.10
N PRO A 126 -16.16 -32.24 15.49
CA PRO A 126 -17.34 -31.51 15.08
C PRO A 126 -17.97 -30.75 16.24
N GLN A 127 -18.52 -29.58 15.95
CA GLN A 127 -19.21 -28.73 16.94
C GLN A 127 -20.69 -28.67 16.63
N ASP A 128 -21.55 -28.75 17.66
CA ASP A 128 -23.01 -28.66 17.55
C ASP A 128 -23.41 -27.31 16.94
N GLY A 129 -23.96 -27.34 15.73
CA GLY A 129 -24.39 -26.16 14.99
C GLY A 129 -23.29 -25.13 14.68
N ALA A 130 -22.02 -25.51 14.77
CA ALA A 130 -20.91 -24.58 14.62
C ALA A 130 -19.70 -25.16 13.89
N VAL A 131 -18.88 -24.27 13.31
CA VAL A 131 -17.60 -24.60 12.68
C VAL A 131 -16.56 -23.58 13.12
N ASN A 132 -15.40 -24.05 13.59
CA ASN A 132 -14.25 -23.22 13.91
C ASN A 132 -13.34 -23.07 12.69
N LEU A 133 -13.09 -21.84 12.29
CA LEU A 133 -12.23 -21.51 11.16
C LEU A 133 -10.96 -20.80 11.64
N SER A 134 -9.87 -21.07 10.96
CA SER A 134 -8.60 -20.34 11.13
C SER A 134 -7.93 -20.11 9.77
N TRP A 135 -7.14 -19.05 9.68
CA TRP A 135 -6.45 -18.70 8.43
C TRP A 135 -5.11 -18.03 8.70
N THR A 136 -4.26 -18.07 7.68
CA THR A 136 -3.06 -17.25 7.63
C THR A 136 -3.38 -15.96 6.89
N ALA A 137 -2.99 -14.83 7.47
CA ALA A 137 -3.13 -13.54 6.82
C ALA A 137 -2.29 -13.46 5.54
N GLY A 138 -2.85 -12.87 4.50
CA GLY A 138 -2.09 -12.42 3.34
C GLY A 138 -1.27 -11.16 3.64
N SER A 139 -0.50 -10.68 2.66
CA SER A 139 0.19 -9.39 2.78
C SER A 139 -0.80 -8.26 3.03
N SER A 140 -0.43 -7.32 3.91
CA SER A 140 -1.24 -6.13 4.18
C SER A 140 -1.13 -5.05 3.10
N ASN A 141 -0.15 -5.18 2.20
CA ASN A 141 0.09 -4.31 1.05
C ASN A 141 0.17 -2.81 1.39
N GLY A 142 0.97 -2.51 2.41
CA GLY A 142 1.30 -1.14 2.81
C GLY A 142 0.31 -0.45 3.75
N SER A 143 -0.84 -1.08 4.04
CA SER A 143 -1.83 -0.59 5.00
C SER A 143 -2.31 -1.72 5.91
N PRO A 144 -2.37 -1.54 7.25
CA PRO A 144 -2.72 -2.61 8.18
C PRO A 144 -4.09 -3.24 7.89
N ILE A 145 -4.19 -4.56 8.05
CA ILE A 145 -5.47 -5.26 7.98
C ILE A 145 -6.30 -4.87 9.22
N SER A 146 -7.49 -4.35 8.97
CA SER A 146 -8.41 -3.87 10.01
C SER A 146 -9.54 -4.86 10.32
N GLU A 147 -9.87 -5.73 9.35
CA GLU A 147 -11.03 -6.63 9.47
C GLU A 147 -10.86 -7.86 8.60
N TYR A 148 -11.40 -8.98 9.09
CA TYR A 148 -11.69 -10.17 8.30
C TYR A 148 -13.19 -10.43 8.26
N LYS A 149 -13.66 -10.92 7.12
CA LYS A 149 -15.05 -11.34 6.91
C LYS A 149 -15.07 -12.77 6.38
N VAL A 150 -15.81 -13.63 7.06
CA VAL A 150 -16.11 -14.98 6.59
C VAL A 150 -17.45 -14.97 5.87
N THR A 151 -17.53 -15.64 4.73
CA THR A 151 -18.76 -15.93 4.00
C THR A 151 -18.94 -17.44 3.92
N TRP A 152 -20.16 -17.91 3.91
CA TRP A 152 -20.47 -19.34 3.72
C TRP A 152 -21.69 -19.54 2.84
N SER A 153 -21.72 -20.73 2.21
CA SER A 153 -22.82 -21.20 1.40
C SER A 153 -23.01 -22.71 1.58
N GLY A 154 -24.21 -23.23 1.38
CA GLY A 154 -24.59 -24.64 1.55
C GLY A 154 -26.07 -24.74 1.84
N ASP A 155 -26.47 -25.38 2.94
CA ASP A 155 -27.87 -25.37 3.41
C ASP A 155 -28.18 -24.02 4.08
N GLY A 156 -28.19 -22.96 3.28
CA GLY A 156 -28.23 -21.55 3.64
C GLY A 156 -26.91 -20.85 3.34
N SER A 157 -26.91 -19.54 3.41
CA SER A 157 -25.75 -18.68 3.19
C SER A 157 -25.72 -17.55 4.20
N GLY A 158 -24.54 -16.99 4.43
CA GLY A 158 -24.40 -15.84 5.32
C GLY A 158 -23.00 -15.26 5.30
N GLU A 159 -22.80 -14.22 6.10
CA GLU A 159 -21.51 -13.61 6.34
C GLU A 159 -21.36 -13.21 7.80
N LYS A 160 -20.13 -13.16 8.28
CA LYS A 160 -19.78 -12.73 9.64
C LYS A 160 -18.49 -11.95 9.63
N SER A 161 -18.51 -10.77 10.27
CA SER A 161 -17.28 -10.06 10.62
C SER A 161 -16.59 -10.73 11.79
N CYS A 162 -15.29 -10.95 11.66
CA CYS A 162 -14.44 -11.59 12.66
C CYS A 162 -13.42 -10.61 13.26
N GLY A 163 -13.56 -9.29 13.01
CA GLY A 163 -12.60 -8.30 13.46
C GLY A 163 -11.23 -8.53 12.83
N SER A 164 -10.16 -8.20 13.55
CA SER A 164 -8.77 -8.30 13.08
C SER A 164 -8.06 -9.61 13.46
N VAL A 165 -8.78 -10.58 14.03
CA VAL A 165 -8.21 -11.88 14.43
C VAL A 165 -8.24 -12.87 13.28
N THR A 166 -7.33 -13.84 13.31
CA THR A 166 -7.17 -14.86 12.24
C THR A 166 -7.89 -16.18 12.55
N SER A 167 -8.94 -16.12 13.36
CA SER A 167 -9.83 -17.25 13.64
C SER A 167 -11.24 -16.77 13.95
N CYS A 168 -12.22 -17.61 13.68
CA CYS A 168 -13.62 -17.24 13.88
C CYS A 168 -14.46 -18.52 14.01
N GLN A 169 -15.40 -18.54 14.94
CA GLN A 169 -16.43 -19.57 15.02
C GLN A 169 -17.68 -19.09 14.26
N ILE A 170 -18.18 -19.90 13.36
CA ILE A 170 -19.46 -19.68 12.68
C ILE A 170 -20.49 -20.58 13.35
N THR A 171 -21.57 -19.99 13.83
CA THR A 171 -22.64 -20.65 14.60
C THR A 171 -23.99 -20.56 13.89
N GLY A 172 -24.98 -21.33 14.35
CA GLY A 172 -26.33 -21.36 13.78
C GLY A 172 -26.42 -22.16 12.48
N LEU A 173 -25.46 -23.05 12.26
CA LEU A 173 -25.46 -23.96 11.14
C LEU A 173 -26.28 -25.22 11.48
N LYS A 174 -26.77 -25.95 10.47
CA LYS A 174 -27.49 -27.19 10.68
C LYS A 174 -26.52 -28.38 10.69
N ASN A 175 -26.62 -29.23 11.71
CA ASN A 175 -25.82 -30.45 11.81
C ASN A 175 -26.06 -31.39 10.63
N GLY A 176 -25.00 -32.11 10.23
CA GLY A 176 -25.03 -33.05 9.10
C GLY A 176 -25.15 -32.39 7.73
N LYS A 177 -25.04 -31.05 7.64
CA LYS A 177 -25.03 -30.30 6.37
C LYS A 177 -23.67 -29.76 6.08
N THR A 178 -23.20 -29.89 4.85
CA THR A 178 -21.91 -29.38 4.40
C THR A 178 -22.05 -27.91 3.97
N TYR A 179 -21.14 -27.09 4.44
CA TYR A 179 -21.00 -25.68 4.09
C TYR A 179 -19.61 -25.42 3.52
N SER A 180 -19.54 -24.55 2.50
CA SER A 180 -18.29 -24.03 1.96
C SER A 180 -18.02 -22.67 2.53
N PHE A 181 -16.83 -22.46 3.10
CA PHE A 181 -16.41 -21.22 3.75
C PHE A 181 -15.31 -20.54 2.94
N LYS A 182 -15.32 -19.20 2.94
CA LYS A 182 -14.27 -18.36 2.40
C LYS A 182 -14.04 -17.17 3.33
N VAL A 183 -12.86 -16.59 3.27
CA VAL A 183 -12.51 -15.41 4.06
C VAL A 183 -11.89 -14.32 3.19
N GLN A 184 -12.18 -13.08 3.51
CA GLN A 184 -11.57 -11.88 2.92
C GLN A 184 -10.94 -11.02 4.02
N ALA A 185 -9.85 -10.34 3.70
CA ALA A 185 -9.22 -9.35 4.54
C ALA A 185 -9.53 -7.93 4.03
N LYS A 186 -9.60 -6.96 4.93
CA LYS A 186 -9.82 -5.54 4.60
C LYS A 186 -8.72 -4.67 5.20
N ASN A 187 -8.23 -3.71 4.45
CA ASN A 187 -7.46 -2.56 4.92
C ASN A 187 -8.18 -1.26 4.50
N GLU A 188 -7.53 -0.11 4.66
CA GLU A 188 -8.13 1.19 4.27
C GLU A 188 -8.37 1.34 2.76
N ILE A 189 -7.69 0.53 1.91
CA ILE A 189 -7.86 0.55 0.46
C ILE A 189 -9.09 -0.26 0.03
N GLY A 190 -9.42 -1.33 0.77
CA GLY A 190 -10.60 -2.14 0.50
C GLY A 190 -10.44 -3.61 0.87
N TRP A 191 -11.38 -4.44 0.38
CA TRP A 191 -11.40 -5.87 0.57
C TRP A 191 -10.47 -6.59 -0.40
N SER A 192 -9.77 -7.63 0.09
CA SER A 192 -8.98 -8.57 -0.71
C SER A 192 -9.87 -9.39 -1.65
N LYS A 193 -9.24 -10.18 -2.50
CA LYS A 193 -9.92 -11.34 -3.11
C LYS A 193 -10.30 -12.33 -2.02
N GLU A 194 -11.26 -13.23 -2.33
CA GLU A 194 -11.62 -14.34 -1.45
C GLU A 194 -10.46 -15.34 -1.32
N SER A 195 -10.38 -15.99 -0.17
CA SER A 195 -9.47 -17.11 0.07
C SER A 195 -9.82 -18.33 -0.80
N ASN A 196 -9.00 -19.39 -0.69
CA ASN A 196 -9.43 -20.74 -1.05
C ASN A 196 -10.72 -21.11 -0.29
N GLY A 197 -11.55 -21.95 -0.90
CA GLY A 197 -12.72 -22.53 -0.22
C GLY A 197 -12.31 -23.70 0.68
N VAL A 198 -12.94 -23.81 1.84
CA VAL A 198 -12.84 -24.98 2.73
C VAL A 198 -14.23 -25.45 3.09
N GLU A 199 -14.47 -26.76 3.04
CA GLU A 199 -15.74 -27.36 3.41
C GLU A 199 -15.72 -27.79 4.89
N GLY A 200 -16.86 -27.66 5.56
CA GLY A 200 -17.07 -28.09 6.93
C GLY A 200 -18.51 -28.52 7.17
N THR A 201 -18.65 -29.55 7.98
CA THR A 201 -19.95 -30.11 8.36
C THR A 201 -20.04 -30.02 9.90
N PRO A 202 -20.89 -29.16 10.46
CA PRO A 202 -21.17 -29.18 11.88
C PRO A 202 -21.89 -30.46 12.25
N ASP A 203 -21.60 -31.01 13.41
CA ASP A 203 -22.27 -32.20 13.92
C ASP A 203 -22.23 -32.22 15.45
N LYS A 204 -23.17 -32.92 16.06
CA LYS A 204 -23.22 -33.16 17.50
C LYS A 204 -22.54 -34.51 17.80
N LEU A 205 -21.60 -34.50 18.73
CA LEU A 205 -21.06 -35.74 19.27
C LEU A 205 -22.19 -36.56 19.89
N PRO A 206 -22.23 -37.89 19.73
CA PRO A 206 -23.20 -38.76 20.38
C PRO A 206 -23.16 -38.53 21.91
N ASP A 207 -24.32 -38.51 22.55
CA ASP A 207 -24.39 -38.48 23.99
C ASP A 207 -23.79 -39.80 24.56
N ALA A 208 -23.16 -39.70 25.71
CA ALA A 208 -22.65 -40.91 26.37
C ALA A 208 -23.79 -41.92 26.64
N PRO A 209 -23.56 -43.20 26.47
CA PRO A 209 -24.58 -44.24 26.76
C PRO A 209 -25.07 -44.08 28.20
N THR A 210 -26.37 -43.91 28.38
CA THR A 210 -26.99 -43.69 29.70
C THR A 210 -27.33 -44.97 30.46
N ASP A 211 -27.32 -46.13 29.78
CA ASP A 211 -27.66 -47.41 30.42
C ASP A 211 -26.66 -48.53 30.02
N VAL A 212 -25.57 -48.63 30.76
CA VAL A 212 -24.75 -49.83 30.80
C VAL A 212 -25.29 -50.66 31.98
N LYS A 213 -26.21 -51.61 31.76
CA LYS A 213 -26.58 -52.64 32.69
C LYS A 213 -25.61 -53.78 32.60
#